data_df02a8f3e2cb2e424a121f6d439ba13a
#
_entry.id   df02a8f3e2cb2e424a121f6d439ba13a
#
_cell.length_a   1.000
_cell.length_b   1.000
_cell.length_c   1.000
_cell.angle_alpha   90.00
_cell.angle_beta   90.00
_cell.angle_gamma   90.00
#
_symmetry.space_group_name_H-M   'P 1'
#
loop_
_entity.id
_entity.type
_entity.pdbx_description
1 polymer ?
#
loop_
_entity_poly.entity_id
_entity_poly.type
_entity_poly.pdbx_seq_one_letter_code
_entity_poly.pdbx_strand_id
1 'polypeptide(L)'
;MKSYKEYPSDKNVFLFELDDILYPKKDYILQVYYLFSNFIEFTETTPDSKSLLAFMQKQYEEYGEEGMFDRIKEQFGLAEQYREKFGRIHVQAHLPLKLLLFPETKQLLQDLQEAGKNVAILTKGNPLEQLNKLKHIDWQGLDKGMKVYFIDELNFRNIDPISYIADEFKIQPEEIVIIE
;
A
#
# COMPACT_ATOMS: atom_id res chain seq x y z
N MET A 1 14.34 10.53 -2.66
CA MET A 1 13.58 11.25 -1.59
C MET A 1 14.47 12.35 -1.00
N LYS A 2 13.89 13.47 -0.52
CA LYS A 2 14.66 14.56 0.12
C LYS A 2 15.10 14.12 1.51
N SER A 3 16.29 14.56 1.95
CA SER A 3 16.73 14.46 3.34
C SER A 3 15.88 15.39 4.24
N TYR A 4 15.69 15.03 5.52
CA TYR A 4 14.95 15.87 6.47
C TYR A 4 15.47 17.32 6.52
N LYS A 5 16.77 17.53 6.41
CA LYS A 5 17.41 18.86 6.44
C LYS A 5 17.02 19.79 5.28
N GLU A 6 16.44 19.22 4.22
CA GLU A 6 15.98 19.99 3.05
C GLU A 6 14.54 20.49 3.19
N TYR A 7 13.83 20.09 4.27
CA TYR A 7 12.51 20.60 4.58
C TYR A 7 12.62 21.84 5.48
N PRO A 8 11.72 22.83 5.31
CA PRO A 8 11.66 24.00 6.19
C PRO A 8 11.43 23.60 7.64
N SER A 9 12.06 24.31 8.57
CA SER A 9 12.01 24.00 10.02
C SER A 9 10.63 24.17 10.67
N ASP A 10 9.77 24.99 10.04
CA ASP A 10 8.38 25.23 10.46
C ASP A 10 7.43 24.07 10.14
N LYS A 11 7.87 23.06 9.40
CA LYS A 11 7.07 21.87 9.11
C LYS A 11 7.02 20.94 10.33
N ASN A 12 5.80 20.58 10.75
CA ASN A 12 5.57 19.85 11.99
C ASN A 12 4.88 18.48 11.80
N VAL A 13 4.20 18.27 10.68
CA VAL A 13 3.56 17.00 10.32
C VAL A 13 3.97 16.56 8.94
N PHE A 14 4.37 15.29 8.81
CA PHE A 14 4.78 14.66 7.56
C PHE A 14 3.82 13.52 7.24
N LEU A 15 3.10 13.64 6.12
CA LEU A 15 2.13 12.67 5.65
C LEU A 15 2.75 11.87 4.51
N PHE A 16 2.86 10.58 4.70
CA PHE A 16 3.39 9.67 3.68
C PHE A 16 2.25 8.94 2.98
N GLU A 17 2.28 8.92 1.63
CA GLU A 17 1.53 7.92 0.87
C GLU A 17 2.15 6.54 1.15
N LEU A 18 1.38 5.50 0.94
CA LEU A 18 1.78 4.13 1.25
C LEU A 18 2.52 3.47 0.10
N ASP A 19 1.83 3.31 -1.04
CA ASP A 19 2.32 2.58 -2.19
C ASP A 19 3.41 3.38 -2.94
N ASP A 20 4.54 2.74 -3.26
CA ASP A 20 5.71 3.29 -3.96
C ASP A 20 6.43 4.46 -3.26
N ILE A 21 5.99 4.79 -2.03
CA ILE A 21 6.64 5.78 -1.16
C ILE A 21 7.25 5.12 0.08
N LEU A 22 6.50 4.27 0.78
CA LEU A 22 7.05 3.54 1.91
C LEU A 22 7.80 2.28 1.45
N TYR A 23 7.25 1.56 0.50
CA TYR A 23 7.79 0.31 -0.04
C TYR A 23 7.35 0.14 -1.51
N PRO A 24 8.01 -0.75 -2.31
CA PRO A 24 7.56 -1.02 -3.68
C PRO A 24 6.17 -1.67 -3.69
N LYS A 25 5.15 -1.02 -4.24
CA LYS A 25 3.80 -1.58 -4.39
C LYS A 25 3.82 -2.96 -5.05
N LYS A 26 4.71 -3.13 -6.03
CA LYS A 26 4.93 -4.40 -6.73
C LYS A 26 5.16 -5.57 -5.76
N ASP A 27 5.85 -5.35 -4.63
CA ASP A 27 6.15 -6.41 -3.66
C ASP A 27 4.90 -6.96 -2.96
N TYR A 28 3.88 -6.11 -2.77
CA TYR A 28 2.57 -6.55 -2.30
C TYR A 28 1.83 -7.33 -3.38
N ILE A 29 1.72 -6.75 -4.55
CA ILE A 29 0.94 -7.30 -5.67
C ILE A 29 1.45 -8.68 -6.10
N LEU A 30 2.77 -8.85 -6.20
CA LEU A 30 3.34 -10.15 -6.59
C LEU A 30 3.09 -11.25 -5.55
N GLN A 31 3.05 -10.91 -4.27
CA GLN A 31 2.69 -11.87 -3.23
C GLN A 31 1.21 -12.25 -3.29
N VAL A 32 0.32 -11.29 -3.57
CA VAL A 32 -1.11 -11.55 -3.82
C VAL A 32 -1.27 -12.50 -5.01
N TYR A 33 -0.58 -12.25 -6.12
CA TYR A 33 -0.62 -13.10 -7.31
C TYR A 33 -0.08 -14.51 -7.04
N TYR A 34 1.00 -14.62 -6.28
CA TYR A 34 1.53 -15.90 -5.83
C TYR A 34 0.50 -16.69 -5.03
N LEU A 35 -0.17 -16.05 -4.06
CA LEU A 35 -1.20 -16.71 -3.24
C LEU A 35 -2.41 -17.14 -4.07
N PHE A 36 -2.85 -16.29 -5.00
CA PHE A 36 -3.95 -16.64 -5.89
C PHE A 36 -3.59 -17.79 -6.83
N SER A 37 -2.40 -17.79 -7.42
CA SER A 37 -1.93 -18.83 -8.31
C SER A 37 -1.89 -20.19 -7.62
N ASN A 38 -1.36 -20.24 -6.39
CA ASN A 38 -1.35 -21.48 -5.60
C ASN A 38 -2.77 -21.94 -5.22
N PHE A 39 -3.66 -21.02 -4.92
CA PHE A 39 -5.06 -21.33 -4.64
C PHE A 39 -5.75 -21.98 -5.85
N ILE A 40 -5.54 -21.43 -7.05
CA ILE A 40 -6.12 -21.97 -8.29
C ILE A 40 -5.57 -23.36 -8.59
N GLU A 41 -4.26 -23.57 -8.55
CA GLU A 41 -3.66 -24.89 -8.76
C GLU A 41 -4.19 -25.93 -7.78
N PHE A 42 -4.32 -25.57 -6.50
CA PHE A 42 -4.88 -26.47 -5.49
C PHE A 42 -6.36 -26.82 -5.76
N THR A 43 -7.12 -25.87 -6.30
CA THR A 43 -8.59 -26.04 -6.49
C THR A 43 -8.93 -26.70 -7.83
N GLU A 44 -8.25 -26.31 -8.90
CA GLU A 44 -8.59 -26.71 -10.28
C GLU A 44 -7.55 -27.62 -10.92
N THR A 45 -6.38 -27.77 -10.31
CA THR A 45 -5.22 -28.51 -10.87
C THR A 45 -4.58 -27.78 -12.07
N THR A 46 -5.37 -27.09 -12.87
CA THR A 46 -4.93 -26.32 -14.05
C THR A 46 -5.60 -24.94 -14.08
N PRO A 47 -4.89 -23.85 -14.43
CA PRO A 47 -3.44 -23.81 -14.76
C PRO A 47 -2.56 -24.10 -13.55
N ASP A 48 -1.33 -24.59 -13.80
CA ASP A 48 -0.33 -24.69 -12.73
C ASP A 48 0.04 -23.29 -12.18
N SER A 49 0.44 -23.24 -10.92
CA SER A 49 0.70 -21.96 -10.21
C SER A 49 1.83 -21.16 -10.85
N LYS A 50 2.86 -21.83 -11.36
CA LYS A 50 4.01 -21.19 -11.99
C LYS A 50 3.62 -20.48 -13.29
N SER A 51 2.86 -21.15 -14.16
CA SER A 51 2.39 -20.58 -15.41
C SER A 51 1.43 -19.41 -15.19
N LEU A 52 0.50 -19.54 -14.23
CA LEU A 52 -0.43 -18.49 -13.89
C LEU A 52 0.29 -17.28 -13.29
N LEU A 53 1.20 -17.48 -12.36
CA LEU A 53 2.00 -16.41 -11.76
C LEU A 53 2.84 -15.67 -12.81
N ALA A 54 3.54 -16.40 -13.67
CA ALA A 54 4.37 -15.81 -14.73
C ALA A 54 3.54 -14.95 -15.70
N PHE A 55 2.34 -15.42 -16.05
CA PHE A 55 1.38 -14.64 -16.84
C PHE A 55 0.97 -13.35 -16.13
N MET A 56 0.55 -13.45 -14.85
CA MET A 56 0.12 -12.29 -14.07
C MET A 56 1.24 -11.26 -13.89
N GLN A 57 2.48 -11.70 -13.65
CA GLN A 57 3.65 -10.82 -13.57
C GLN A 57 3.86 -10.05 -14.87
N LYS A 58 3.84 -10.74 -16.01
CA LYS A 58 3.97 -10.09 -17.32
C LYS A 58 2.85 -9.09 -17.57
N GLN A 59 1.60 -9.47 -17.30
CA GLN A 59 0.45 -8.61 -17.48
C GLN A 59 0.49 -7.37 -16.58
N TYR A 60 0.99 -7.52 -15.35
CA TYR A 60 1.19 -6.41 -14.44
C TYR A 60 2.23 -5.41 -14.96
N GLU A 61 3.33 -5.89 -15.51
CA GLU A 61 4.39 -5.05 -16.09
C GLU A 61 3.93 -4.29 -17.33
N GLU A 62 3.05 -4.89 -18.14
CA GLU A 62 2.56 -4.28 -19.38
C GLU A 62 1.34 -3.36 -19.17
N TYR A 63 0.43 -3.71 -18.26
CA TYR A 63 -0.89 -3.08 -18.16
C TYR A 63 -1.30 -2.69 -16.72
N GLY A 64 -0.48 -3.00 -15.72
CA GLY A 64 -0.84 -2.77 -14.33
C GLY A 64 -1.89 -3.75 -13.79
N GLU A 65 -2.51 -3.37 -12.68
CA GLU A 65 -3.45 -4.22 -11.95
C GLU A 65 -4.86 -4.28 -12.59
N GLU A 66 -5.28 -3.17 -13.20
CA GLU A 66 -6.65 -3.03 -13.70
C GLU A 66 -6.99 -4.13 -14.71
N GLY A 67 -8.15 -4.77 -14.55
CA GLY A 67 -8.61 -5.84 -15.44
C GLY A 67 -7.80 -7.15 -15.36
N MET A 68 -6.94 -7.34 -14.36
CA MET A 68 -6.09 -8.54 -14.25
C MET A 68 -6.91 -9.84 -14.26
N PHE A 69 -8.01 -9.89 -13.50
CA PHE A 69 -8.83 -11.10 -13.48
C PHE A 69 -9.46 -11.42 -14.84
N ASP A 70 -9.87 -10.41 -15.60
CA ASP A 70 -10.45 -10.61 -16.94
C ASP A 70 -9.41 -11.18 -17.90
N ARG A 71 -8.17 -10.68 -17.86
CA ARG A 71 -7.05 -11.23 -18.64
C ARG A 71 -6.73 -12.69 -18.28
N ILE A 72 -6.74 -13.02 -16.98
CA ILE A 72 -6.59 -14.41 -16.52
C ILE A 72 -7.71 -15.30 -17.05
N LYS A 73 -8.93 -14.84 -16.92
CA LYS A 73 -10.13 -15.57 -17.39
C LYS A 73 -10.06 -15.84 -18.90
N GLU A 74 -9.69 -14.85 -19.67
CA GLU A 74 -9.53 -14.96 -21.13
C GLU A 74 -8.42 -15.96 -21.49
N GLN A 75 -7.26 -15.87 -20.84
CA GLN A 75 -6.09 -16.68 -21.16
C GLN A 75 -6.25 -18.14 -20.74
N PHE A 76 -6.82 -18.41 -19.57
CA PHE A 76 -6.85 -19.75 -18.96
C PHE A 76 -8.24 -20.36 -18.86
N GLY A 77 -9.30 -19.64 -19.30
CA GLY A 77 -10.67 -20.11 -19.18
C GLY A 77 -11.17 -20.19 -17.73
N LEU A 78 -10.59 -19.42 -16.82
CA LEU A 78 -10.93 -19.48 -15.41
C LEU A 78 -12.38 -19.07 -15.16
N ALA A 79 -13.09 -19.82 -14.29
CA ALA A 79 -14.49 -19.55 -13.99
C ALA A 79 -14.68 -18.22 -13.24
N GLU A 80 -15.76 -17.50 -13.55
CA GLU A 80 -16.10 -16.20 -12.96
C GLU A 80 -16.21 -16.23 -11.42
N GLN A 81 -16.59 -17.37 -10.86
CA GLN A 81 -16.70 -17.56 -9.40
C GLN A 81 -15.42 -17.24 -8.62
N TYR A 82 -14.24 -17.28 -9.28
CA TYR A 82 -12.97 -16.99 -8.65
C TYR A 82 -12.66 -15.49 -8.53
N ARG A 83 -13.42 -14.62 -9.18
CA ARG A 83 -13.23 -13.14 -9.09
C ARG A 83 -13.35 -12.64 -7.67
N GLU A 84 -14.38 -13.09 -6.94
CA GLU A 84 -14.54 -12.69 -5.53
C GLU A 84 -13.36 -13.16 -4.67
N LYS A 85 -12.87 -14.38 -4.90
CA LYS A 85 -11.70 -14.90 -4.19
C LYS A 85 -10.44 -14.11 -4.51
N PHE A 86 -10.24 -13.73 -5.77
CA PHE A 86 -9.15 -12.86 -6.19
C PHE A 86 -9.19 -11.52 -5.44
N GLY A 87 -10.33 -10.84 -5.43
CA GLY A 87 -10.52 -9.60 -4.68
C GLY A 87 -10.31 -9.76 -3.17
N ARG A 88 -10.80 -10.86 -2.57
CA ARG A 88 -10.58 -11.12 -1.13
C ARG A 88 -9.12 -11.33 -0.78
N ILE A 89 -8.32 -11.96 -1.64
CA ILE A 89 -6.89 -12.12 -1.41
C ILE A 89 -6.22 -10.74 -1.40
N HIS A 90 -6.60 -9.80 -2.27
CA HIS A 90 -6.06 -8.43 -2.25
C HIS A 90 -6.26 -7.72 -0.91
N VAL A 91 -7.39 -7.89 -0.25
CA VAL A 91 -7.70 -7.17 1.00
C VAL A 91 -7.34 -7.91 2.29
N GLN A 92 -7.15 -9.25 2.23
CA GLN A 92 -7.01 -10.08 3.42
C GLN A 92 -5.84 -11.08 3.35
N ALA A 93 -4.96 -10.95 2.35
CA ALA A 93 -3.84 -11.85 2.20
C ALA A 93 -2.94 -11.88 3.43
N HIS A 94 -2.60 -13.09 3.89
CA HIS A 94 -1.49 -13.26 4.80
C HIS A 94 -0.21 -13.44 3.97
N LEU A 95 0.54 -12.35 3.84
CA LEU A 95 1.69 -12.34 2.97
C LEU A 95 2.80 -13.27 3.46
N PRO A 96 3.42 -14.06 2.58
CA PRO A 96 4.56 -14.92 2.92
C PRO A 96 5.78 -14.14 3.40
N LEU A 97 6.00 -12.95 2.86
CA LEU A 97 7.15 -12.12 3.15
C LEU A 97 6.72 -10.74 3.66
N LYS A 98 7.55 -10.13 4.50
CA LYS A 98 7.36 -8.74 4.93
C LYS A 98 7.61 -7.79 3.77
N LEU A 99 6.89 -6.66 3.78
CA LEU A 99 7.14 -5.53 2.90
C LEU A 99 8.26 -4.68 3.51
N LEU A 100 9.32 -4.45 2.76
CA LEU A 100 10.49 -3.74 3.25
C LEU A 100 10.41 -2.26 2.86
N LEU A 101 10.59 -1.37 3.83
CA LEU A 101 10.68 0.06 3.58
C LEU A 101 11.84 0.37 2.60
N PHE A 102 11.64 1.34 1.71
CA PHE A 102 12.75 1.90 0.97
C PHE A 102 13.82 2.44 1.93
N PRO A 103 15.12 2.25 1.66
CA PRO A 103 16.18 2.72 2.54
C PRO A 103 16.12 4.21 2.84
N GLU A 104 15.84 5.04 1.83
CA GLU A 104 15.71 6.49 1.95
C GLU A 104 14.48 6.90 2.75
N THR A 105 13.35 6.19 2.62
CA THR A 105 12.15 6.44 3.41
C THR A 105 12.37 6.06 4.87
N LYS A 106 13.00 4.92 5.10
CA LYS A 106 13.37 4.49 6.45
C LYS A 106 14.27 5.53 7.14
N GLN A 107 15.29 6.05 6.44
CA GLN A 107 16.17 7.07 6.98
C GLN A 107 15.40 8.36 7.31
N LEU A 108 14.52 8.81 6.39
CA LEU A 108 13.70 9.99 6.63
C LEU A 108 12.78 9.82 7.85
N LEU A 109 12.14 8.66 8.00
CA LEU A 109 11.30 8.36 9.17
C LEU A 109 12.11 8.41 10.48
N GLN A 110 13.33 7.89 10.48
CA GLN A 110 14.23 7.96 11.63
C GLN A 110 14.61 9.41 11.97
N ASP A 111 15.02 10.19 10.97
CA ASP A 111 15.41 11.60 11.15
C ASP A 111 14.24 12.43 11.69
N LEU A 112 13.00 12.21 11.18
CA LEU A 112 11.80 12.89 11.65
C LEU A 112 11.47 12.53 13.11
N GLN A 113 11.60 11.25 13.47
CA GLN A 113 11.36 10.78 14.83
C GLN A 113 12.38 11.37 15.80
N GLU A 114 13.66 11.41 15.44
CA GLU A 114 14.71 12.04 16.24
C GLU A 114 14.49 13.54 16.41
N ALA A 115 13.96 14.21 15.36
CA ALA A 115 13.60 15.63 15.41
C ALA A 115 12.28 15.93 16.15
N GLY A 116 11.59 14.90 16.67
CA GLY A 116 10.32 15.06 17.37
C GLY A 116 9.17 15.54 16.48
N LYS A 117 9.25 15.29 15.16
CA LYS A 117 8.20 15.63 14.20
C LYS A 117 7.13 14.56 14.18
N ASN A 118 5.90 14.97 13.87
CA ASN A 118 4.77 14.05 13.74
C ASN A 118 4.81 13.39 12.35
N VAL A 119 4.62 12.08 12.33
CA VAL A 119 4.50 11.30 11.10
C VAL A 119 3.15 10.61 11.08
N ALA A 120 2.48 10.64 9.93
CA ALA A 120 1.26 9.90 9.70
C ALA A 120 1.20 9.37 8.26
N ILE A 121 0.32 8.43 8.04
CA ILE A 121 0.02 7.89 6.71
C ILE A 121 -1.25 8.58 6.19
N LEU A 122 -1.20 9.08 4.97
CA LEU A 122 -2.35 9.57 4.24
C LEU A 122 -2.43 8.80 2.92
N THR A 123 -3.33 7.84 2.81
CA THR A 123 -3.36 6.92 1.69
C THR A 123 -4.70 6.84 1.00
N LYS A 124 -4.68 6.52 -0.29
CA LYS A 124 -5.84 6.35 -1.15
C LYS A 124 -6.09 4.88 -1.45
N GLY A 125 -7.33 4.52 -1.76
CA GLY A 125 -7.74 3.16 -2.13
C GLY A 125 -8.56 2.47 -1.07
N ASN A 126 -8.77 1.15 -1.23
CA ASN A 126 -9.59 0.36 -0.31
C ASN A 126 -8.97 0.33 1.10
N PRO A 127 -9.65 0.84 2.14
CA PRO A 127 -9.09 0.90 3.50
C PRO A 127 -8.66 -0.46 4.05
N LEU A 128 -9.38 -1.54 3.74
CA LEU A 128 -9.04 -2.90 4.20
C LEU A 128 -7.74 -3.40 3.56
N GLU A 129 -7.55 -3.11 2.28
CA GLU A 129 -6.31 -3.45 1.58
C GLU A 129 -5.12 -2.65 2.13
N GLN A 130 -5.29 -1.33 2.30
CA GLN A 130 -4.26 -0.47 2.85
C GLN A 130 -3.88 -0.87 4.29
N LEU A 131 -4.85 -1.19 5.13
CA LEU A 131 -4.59 -1.74 6.47
C LEU A 131 -3.84 -3.08 6.41
N ASN A 132 -4.17 -3.94 5.45
CA ASN A 132 -3.46 -5.21 5.28
C ASN A 132 -2.01 -4.99 4.86
N LYS A 133 -1.74 -4.04 3.96
CA LYS A 133 -0.38 -3.64 3.57
C LYS A 133 0.40 -3.13 4.77
N LEU A 134 -0.13 -2.16 5.52
CA LEU A 134 0.48 -1.59 6.72
C LEU A 134 0.87 -2.65 7.76
N LYS A 135 0.01 -3.64 7.97
CA LYS A 135 0.24 -4.77 8.88
C LYS A 135 1.44 -5.63 8.48
N HIS A 136 1.75 -5.70 7.18
CA HIS A 136 2.82 -6.54 6.66
C HIS A 136 4.14 -5.80 6.44
N ILE A 137 4.19 -4.48 6.63
CA ILE A 137 5.44 -3.71 6.57
C ILE A 137 6.37 -4.11 7.73
N ASP A 138 7.65 -4.26 7.45
CA ASP A 138 8.70 -4.35 8.45
C ASP A 138 9.10 -2.97 8.95
N TRP A 139 8.32 -2.45 9.90
CA TRP A 139 8.51 -1.11 10.45
C TRP A 139 9.77 -0.94 11.29
N GLN A 140 10.31 -2.00 11.83
CA GLN A 140 11.45 -1.96 12.75
C GLN A 140 11.25 -0.97 13.91
N GLY A 141 10.02 -0.80 14.36
CA GLY A 141 9.64 0.08 15.46
C GLY A 141 9.39 1.54 15.10
N LEU A 142 9.42 1.91 13.82
CA LEU A 142 9.17 3.28 13.34
C LEU A 142 7.68 3.66 13.28
N ASP A 143 6.79 2.69 13.47
CA ASP A 143 5.32 2.90 13.42
C ASP A 143 4.71 3.36 14.75
N LYS A 144 5.50 3.59 15.80
CA LYS A 144 4.99 3.96 17.13
C LYS A 144 4.25 5.29 17.10
N GLY A 145 2.96 5.24 17.45
CA GLY A 145 2.10 6.41 17.50
C GLY A 145 1.71 6.98 16.14
N MET A 146 2.06 6.30 15.05
CA MET A 146 1.72 6.72 13.70
C MET A 146 0.22 6.57 13.46
N LYS A 147 -0.43 7.66 13.03
CA LYS A 147 -1.84 7.67 12.64
C LYS A 147 -1.98 7.33 11.16
N VAL A 148 -3.13 6.79 10.78
CA VAL A 148 -3.45 6.44 9.40
C VAL A 148 -4.76 7.11 8.99
N TYR A 149 -4.75 7.79 7.87
CA TYR A 149 -5.90 8.48 7.29
C TYR A 149 -6.17 7.93 5.88
N PHE A 150 -7.44 7.67 5.59
CA PHE A 150 -7.89 7.16 4.30
C PHE A 150 -8.59 8.30 3.55
N ILE A 151 -7.96 8.75 2.45
CA ILE A 151 -8.46 9.87 1.63
C ILE A 151 -9.90 9.60 1.15
N ASP A 152 -10.16 8.39 0.64
CA ASP A 152 -11.45 8.05 0.07
C ASP A 152 -12.56 8.02 1.13
N GLU A 153 -12.25 7.61 2.37
CA GLU A 153 -13.20 7.64 3.48
C GLU A 153 -13.52 9.08 3.93
N LEU A 154 -12.50 9.94 4.05
CA LEU A 154 -12.69 11.35 4.40
C LEU A 154 -13.50 12.07 3.32
N ASN A 155 -13.15 11.86 2.04
CA ASN A 155 -13.89 12.45 0.92
C ASN A 155 -15.35 11.99 0.86
N PHE A 156 -15.62 10.70 1.12
CA PHE A 156 -17.00 10.18 1.21
C PHE A 156 -17.81 10.89 2.27
N ARG A 157 -17.18 11.31 3.36
CA ARG A 157 -17.80 12.09 4.44
C ARG A 157 -17.83 13.60 4.17
N ASN A 158 -17.38 14.05 3.00
CA ASN A 158 -17.21 15.48 2.64
C ASN A 158 -16.26 16.22 3.61
N ILE A 159 -15.21 15.57 4.07
CA ILE A 159 -14.21 16.13 4.97
C ILE A 159 -12.93 16.35 4.14
N ASP A 160 -12.41 17.60 4.17
CA ASP A 160 -11.10 17.89 3.57
C ASP A 160 -9.98 17.24 4.41
N PRO A 161 -9.18 16.32 3.84
CA PRO A 161 -8.20 15.56 4.60
C PRO A 161 -7.14 16.43 5.29
N ILE A 162 -6.67 17.49 4.62
CA ILE A 162 -5.59 18.33 5.13
C ILE A 162 -6.08 19.17 6.29
N SER A 163 -7.24 19.83 6.15
CA SER A 163 -7.85 20.60 7.24
C SER A 163 -8.16 19.71 8.45
N TYR A 164 -8.70 18.51 8.20
CA TYR A 164 -9.00 17.55 9.27
C TYR A 164 -7.74 17.15 10.05
N ILE A 165 -6.66 16.84 9.36
CA ILE A 165 -5.40 16.44 9.96
C ILE A 165 -4.75 17.62 10.70
N ALA A 166 -4.79 18.83 10.11
CA ALA A 166 -4.27 20.04 10.75
C ALA A 166 -4.98 20.31 12.09
N ASP A 167 -6.31 20.22 12.11
CA ASP A 167 -7.12 20.37 13.32
C ASP A 167 -6.77 19.32 14.38
N GLU A 168 -6.57 18.06 13.96
CA GLU A 168 -6.26 16.96 14.88
C GLU A 168 -4.88 17.12 15.52
N PHE A 169 -3.89 17.62 14.77
CA PHE A 169 -2.56 17.93 15.27
C PHE A 169 -2.43 19.32 15.88
N LYS A 170 -3.49 20.16 15.81
CA LYS A 170 -3.53 21.54 16.33
C LYS A 170 -2.45 22.44 15.72
N ILE A 171 -2.30 22.37 14.41
CA ILE A 171 -1.36 23.12 13.59
C ILE A 171 -2.07 23.83 12.44
N GLN A 172 -1.35 24.66 11.70
CA GLN A 172 -1.86 25.22 10.45
C GLN A 172 -1.62 24.26 9.28
N PRO A 173 -2.48 24.23 8.26
CA PRO A 173 -2.29 23.38 7.07
C PRO A 173 -0.93 23.54 6.41
N GLU A 174 -0.37 24.74 6.44
CA GLU A 174 0.94 25.07 5.86
C GLU A 174 2.12 24.38 6.56
N GLU A 175 1.91 23.90 7.81
CA GLU A 175 2.92 23.14 8.54
C GLU A 175 2.97 21.66 8.16
N ILE A 176 2.07 21.22 7.28
CA ILE A 176 2.02 19.85 6.76
C ILE A 176 2.92 19.73 5.53
N VAL A 177 3.60 18.60 5.43
CA VAL A 177 4.31 18.13 4.22
C VAL A 177 3.66 16.84 3.77
N ILE A 178 3.32 16.74 2.48
CA ILE A 178 2.87 15.50 1.85
C ILE A 178 4.05 14.92 1.08
N ILE A 179 4.28 13.63 1.26
CA ILE A 179 5.33 12.84 0.60
C ILE A 179 4.63 11.75 -0.23
N GLU A 180 4.60 12.01 -1.54
CA GLU A 180 3.93 11.19 -2.55
C GLU A 180 4.79 11.02 -3.81
#